data_52824458f2c0c9c63f17abfff5fad656
#
_entry.id   52824458f2c0c9c63f17abfff5fad656
#
_cell.length_a   1.000
_cell.length_b   1.000
_cell.length_c   1.000
_cell.angle_alpha   90.00
_cell.angle_beta   90.00
_cell.angle_gamma   90.00
#
_symmetry.space_group_name_H-M   'P 1'
#
loop_
_entity.id
_entity.type
_entity.pdbx_description
1 polymer ?
#
loop_
_entity_poly.entity_id
_entity_poly.type
_entity_poly.pdbx_seq_one_letter_code
_entity_poly.pdbx_strand_id
1 'polypeptide(L)'
;MVRSRSLLFAAVLVAFTAGCASQRLSRADLDRVQRPAFISRIEDGAGPKSRVFQEDDAYSGKLKKLEPKEADRRLTVKLQQAVTRFELSERLRVTTLSRLPAEAPWTDTVDPARVASALESFLVEEVPANAPDYDLMAPLGADTVVEFVIQDYGMRSEDGHAGAYLKGYGRMFRLDGRSELWRRPFDLDAVEQGAPHLDPFKVGKEPELFRLAMTELLDKVADMFVKDMTPQNRKGAAPTGNTAPDTVPSAVTPAPEPTPPERQLPPGELPDPDA
;
A
#
# COMPACT_ATOMS: atom_id res chain seq x y z
N MET A 1 36.17 41.35 6.45
CA MET A 1 35.92 40.27 5.46
C MET A 1 35.38 39.01 6.10
N VAL A 2 34.25 39.06 6.87
CA VAL A 2 33.70 37.89 7.61
C VAL A 2 32.23 37.63 7.28
N ARG A 3 31.53 38.48 6.50
CA ARG A 3 30.09 38.38 6.22
C ARG A 3 29.68 37.43 5.07
N SER A 4 30.63 36.92 4.27
CA SER A 4 30.29 36.12 3.07
C SER A 4 30.21 34.61 3.34
N ARG A 5 30.75 34.09 4.45
CA ARG A 5 30.72 32.65 4.76
C ARG A 5 29.41 32.16 5.39
N SER A 6 28.70 33.04 6.11
CA SER A 6 27.42 32.67 6.78
C SER A 6 26.25 32.50 5.80
N LEU A 7 26.25 33.19 4.67
CA LEU A 7 25.21 33.07 3.65
C LEU A 7 25.29 31.75 2.84
N LEU A 8 26.50 31.21 2.66
CA LEU A 8 26.71 29.93 1.98
C LEU A 8 26.21 28.75 2.83
N PHE A 9 26.36 28.81 4.17
CA PHE A 9 25.87 27.78 5.07
C PHE A 9 24.34 27.76 5.16
N ALA A 10 23.69 28.93 5.13
CA ALA A 10 22.22 29.00 5.13
C ALA A 10 21.61 28.44 3.85
N ALA A 11 22.24 28.66 2.69
CA ALA A 11 21.77 28.15 1.41
C ALA A 11 21.90 26.62 1.28
N VAL A 12 22.90 26.02 1.90
CA VAL A 12 23.08 24.55 1.90
C VAL A 12 22.09 23.88 2.83
N LEU A 13 21.69 24.49 3.97
CA LEU A 13 20.72 23.91 4.89
C LEU A 13 19.30 23.87 4.31
N VAL A 14 18.93 24.83 3.46
CA VAL A 14 17.60 24.88 2.80
C VAL A 14 17.47 23.81 1.71
N ALA A 15 18.58 23.38 1.09
CA ALA A 15 18.54 22.37 0.05
C ALA A 15 18.28 20.93 0.56
N PHE A 16 18.49 20.66 1.87
CA PHE A 16 18.29 19.34 2.44
C PHE A 16 16.85 19.08 2.95
N THR A 17 15.99 20.10 3.02
CA THR A 17 14.59 19.94 3.47
C THR A 17 13.61 19.61 2.33
N ALA A 18 14.05 19.57 1.08
CA ALA A 18 13.20 19.26 -0.08
C ALA A 18 12.96 17.74 -0.31
N GLY A 19 13.46 16.86 0.58
CA GLY A 19 13.57 15.41 0.29
C GLY A 19 12.38 14.55 0.70
N CYS A 20 11.32 15.06 1.34
CA CYS A 20 10.22 14.23 1.86
C CYS A 20 8.83 14.63 1.39
N ALA A 21 8.68 15.36 0.30
CA ALA A 21 7.37 15.57 -0.28
C ALA A 21 6.90 14.24 -0.91
N SER A 22 5.85 13.62 -0.34
CA SER A 22 5.18 12.51 -0.98
C SER A 22 4.80 12.94 -2.40
N GLN A 23 5.40 12.33 -3.40
CA GLN A 23 5.10 12.61 -4.78
C GLN A 23 3.72 12.01 -5.07
N ARG A 24 2.69 12.86 -5.10
CA ARG A 24 1.34 12.42 -5.46
C ARG A 24 1.36 12.00 -6.92
N LEU A 25 0.70 10.89 -7.22
CA LEU A 25 0.48 10.48 -8.59
C LEU A 25 -0.22 11.59 -9.37
N SER A 26 0.41 12.03 -10.43
CA SER A 26 -0.24 12.94 -11.37
C SER A 26 -1.26 12.17 -12.21
N ARG A 27 -2.30 12.84 -12.71
CA ARG A 27 -3.24 12.22 -13.63
C ARG A 27 -2.54 11.71 -14.90
N ALA A 28 -1.54 12.45 -15.39
CA ALA A 28 -0.76 12.06 -16.56
C ALA A 28 0.05 10.78 -16.32
N ASP A 29 0.51 10.53 -15.08
CA ASP A 29 1.18 9.28 -14.73
C ASP A 29 0.20 8.12 -14.62
N LEU A 30 -0.98 8.35 -14.01
CA LEU A 30 -2.05 7.35 -13.93
C LEU A 30 -2.56 6.95 -15.32
N ASP A 31 -2.72 7.91 -16.24
CA ASP A 31 -3.18 7.65 -17.61
C ASP A 31 -2.17 6.79 -18.42
N ARG A 32 -0.93 6.66 -17.95
CA ARG A 32 0.10 5.79 -18.55
C ARG A 32 0.12 4.38 -17.98
N VAL A 33 -0.53 4.15 -16.85
CA VAL A 33 -0.63 2.83 -16.22
C VAL A 33 -1.82 2.12 -16.83
N GLN A 34 -1.57 0.97 -17.45
CA GLN A 34 -2.64 0.18 -18.09
C GLN A 34 -2.95 -1.07 -17.27
N ARG A 35 -1.90 -1.80 -16.88
CA ARG A 35 -2.04 -3.08 -16.20
C ARG A 35 -1.01 -3.27 -15.09
N PRO A 36 -1.21 -2.71 -13.91
CA PRO A 36 -0.27 -2.84 -12.81
C PRO A 36 -0.31 -4.25 -12.18
N ALA A 37 0.87 -4.72 -11.77
CA ALA A 37 1.03 -5.86 -10.86
C ALA A 37 1.21 -5.33 -9.43
N PHE A 38 0.49 -5.92 -8.47
CA PHE A 38 0.58 -5.55 -7.04
C PHE A 38 1.36 -6.59 -6.26
N ILE A 39 2.39 -6.14 -5.59
CA ILE A 39 3.22 -6.97 -4.70
C ILE A 39 3.36 -6.33 -3.32
N SER A 40 3.62 -7.16 -2.32
CA SER A 40 3.94 -6.69 -0.98
C SER A 40 5.10 -7.50 -0.42
N ARG A 41 6.01 -6.85 0.29
CA ARG A 41 7.14 -7.49 0.95
C ARG A 41 7.46 -6.87 2.31
N ILE A 42 8.23 -7.59 3.10
CA ILE A 42 8.69 -7.18 4.42
C ILE A 42 10.20 -7.29 4.46
N GLU A 43 10.90 -6.19 4.72
CA GLU A 43 12.37 -6.17 4.81
C GLU A 43 12.90 -7.07 5.91
N ASP A 44 14.13 -7.56 5.75
CA ASP A 44 14.80 -8.34 6.78
C ASP A 44 14.94 -7.53 8.06
N GLY A 45 14.68 -8.19 9.18
CA GLY A 45 14.73 -7.55 10.47
C GLY A 45 13.63 -6.52 10.73
N ALA A 46 12.62 -6.41 9.87
CA ALA A 46 11.49 -5.47 10.07
C ALA A 46 10.75 -5.68 11.39
N GLY A 47 10.57 -6.91 11.84
CA GLY A 47 9.86 -7.19 13.08
C GLY A 47 9.08 -8.49 13.05
N PRO A 48 8.10 -8.69 13.96
CA PRO A 48 7.70 -7.72 15.00
C PRO A 48 8.76 -7.57 16.10
N LYS A 49 8.91 -6.37 16.61
CA LYS A 49 9.84 -6.04 17.71
C LYS A 49 9.10 -5.41 18.87
N SER A 50 9.49 -5.72 20.09
CA SER A 50 9.12 -4.94 21.28
C SER A 50 10.28 -4.05 21.69
N ARG A 51 9.97 -2.77 21.98
CA ARG A 51 10.87 -1.77 22.57
C ARG A 51 10.24 -1.14 23.80
N VAL A 52 9.18 -1.73 24.30
CA VAL A 52 8.34 -1.17 25.37
C VAL A 52 9.11 -0.96 26.67
N PHE A 53 9.84 -1.99 27.09
CA PHE A 53 10.49 -1.98 28.42
C PHE A 53 11.87 -1.32 28.41
N GLN A 54 12.50 -1.21 27.26
CA GLN A 54 13.79 -0.54 27.11
C GLN A 54 13.63 0.97 26.88
N GLU A 55 12.55 1.39 26.27
CA GLU A 55 12.32 2.80 25.91
C GLU A 55 11.50 3.57 26.96
N ASP A 56 10.88 2.86 27.95
CA ASP A 56 9.99 3.52 28.91
C ASP A 56 10.16 3.01 30.34
N ASP A 57 10.62 3.92 31.21
CA ASP A 57 10.84 3.65 32.62
C ASP A 57 9.55 3.34 33.39
N ALA A 58 8.40 3.84 32.93
CA ALA A 58 7.11 3.56 33.54
C ALA A 58 6.72 2.08 33.42
N TYR A 59 7.22 1.38 32.41
CA TYR A 59 7.03 -0.07 32.24
C TYR A 59 8.18 -0.87 32.81
N SER A 60 9.43 -0.43 32.63
CA SER A 60 10.59 -1.11 33.17
C SER A 60 10.53 -1.18 34.69
N GLY A 61 10.07 -0.12 35.36
CA GLY A 61 9.87 -0.07 36.81
C GLY A 61 8.83 -1.07 37.37
N LYS A 62 7.95 -1.60 36.54
CA LYS A 62 6.97 -2.66 36.91
C LYS A 62 7.56 -4.08 36.84
N LEU A 63 8.76 -4.23 36.28
CA LEU A 63 9.45 -5.51 36.17
C LEU A 63 10.14 -5.84 37.49
N LYS A 64 9.65 -6.85 38.23
CA LYS A 64 10.18 -7.17 39.59
C LYS A 64 11.60 -7.71 39.60
N LYS A 65 11.93 -8.64 38.67
CA LYS A 65 13.22 -9.35 38.61
C LYS A 65 13.72 -9.59 37.20
N LEU A 66 13.01 -9.05 36.21
CA LEU A 66 13.29 -9.27 34.78
C LEU A 66 13.95 -8.02 34.24
N GLU A 67 15.06 -8.19 33.54
CA GLU A 67 15.73 -7.11 32.82
C GLU A 67 14.86 -6.60 31.67
N PRO A 68 14.80 -5.27 31.42
CA PRO A 68 13.98 -4.69 30.34
C PRO A 68 14.21 -5.33 28.97
N LYS A 69 15.47 -5.57 28.62
CA LYS A 69 15.83 -6.24 27.34
C LYS A 69 15.26 -7.65 27.24
N GLU A 70 15.29 -8.41 28.32
CA GLU A 70 14.74 -9.78 28.34
C GLU A 70 13.20 -9.74 28.32
N ALA A 71 12.58 -8.73 28.96
CA ALA A 71 11.14 -8.53 28.89
C ALA A 71 10.70 -8.23 27.45
N ASP A 72 11.39 -7.34 26.75
CA ASP A 72 11.14 -7.04 25.33
C ASP A 72 11.36 -8.26 24.44
N ARG A 73 12.41 -9.04 24.70
CA ARG A 73 12.64 -10.29 23.95
C ARG A 73 11.47 -11.26 24.11
N ARG A 74 10.95 -11.45 25.32
CA ARG A 74 9.80 -12.32 25.58
C ARG A 74 8.51 -11.79 24.95
N LEU A 75 8.29 -10.49 25.02
CA LEU A 75 7.14 -9.87 24.36
C LEU A 75 7.24 -10.02 22.84
N THR A 76 8.43 -9.79 22.24
CA THR A 76 8.68 -10.01 20.83
C THR A 76 8.25 -11.40 20.36
N VAL A 77 8.57 -12.46 21.12
CA VAL A 77 8.12 -13.83 20.80
C VAL A 77 6.59 -13.94 20.78
N LYS A 78 5.90 -13.22 21.71
CA LYS A 78 4.44 -13.18 21.72
C LYS A 78 3.85 -12.44 20.53
N LEU A 79 4.49 -11.33 20.12
CA LEU A 79 4.08 -10.60 18.93
C LEU A 79 4.26 -11.46 17.66
N GLN A 80 5.35 -12.24 17.57
CA GLN A 80 5.60 -13.18 16.47
C GLN A 80 4.56 -14.32 16.41
N GLN A 81 4.01 -14.72 17.56
CA GLN A 81 2.92 -15.69 17.61
C GLN A 81 1.57 -15.09 17.18
N ALA A 82 1.39 -13.78 17.36
CA ALA A 82 0.15 -13.08 17.03
C ALA A 82 -0.01 -12.86 15.53
N VAL A 83 1.06 -12.50 14.83
CA VAL A 83 1.02 -12.14 13.41
C VAL A 83 2.19 -12.75 12.68
N THR A 84 1.92 -13.30 11.51
CA THR A 84 2.96 -13.75 10.59
C THR A 84 3.32 -12.66 9.59
N ARG A 85 4.53 -12.71 9.03
CA ARG A 85 4.96 -11.81 7.95
C ARG A 85 4.02 -11.91 6.75
N PHE A 86 3.61 -13.14 6.41
CA PHE A 86 2.69 -13.40 5.31
C PHE A 86 1.33 -12.71 5.52
N GLU A 87 0.72 -12.86 6.71
CA GLU A 87 -0.57 -12.24 7.02
C GLU A 87 -0.52 -10.70 6.88
N LEU A 88 0.54 -10.06 7.38
CA LEU A 88 0.67 -8.59 7.28
C LEU A 88 0.84 -8.13 5.83
N SER A 89 1.73 -8.79 5.11
CA SER A 89 2.02 -8.49 3.71
C SER A 89 0.78 -8.67 2.83
N GLU A 90 0.14 -9.83 2.94
CA GLU A 90 -1.04 -10.18 2.16
C GLU A 90 -2.24 -9.28 2.51
N ARG A 91 -2.45 -9.01 3.81
CA ARG A 91 -3.51 -8.11 4.23
C ARG A 91 -3.35 -6.72 3.64
N LEU A 92 -2.14 -6.13 3.69
CA LEU A 92 -1.91 -4.80 3.12
C LEU A 92 -2.26 -4.77 1.63
N ARG A 93 -1.81 -5.77 0.88
CA ARG A 93 -2.06 -5.91 -0.54
C ARG A 93 -3.56 -6.08 -0.84
N VAL A 94 -4.19 -7.06 -0.21
CA VAL A 94 -5.61 -7.40 -0.44
C VAL A 94 -6.53 -6.26 -0.02
N THR A 95 -6.27 -5.65 1.16
CA THR A 95 -7.08 -4.52 1.63
C THR A 95 -6.97 -3.33 0.69
N THR A 96 -5.75 -2.99 0.22
CA THR A 96 -5.56 -1.91 -0.73
C THR A 96 -6.33 -2.19 -2.04
N LEU A 97 -6.17 -3.39 -2.62
CA LEU A 97 -6.85 -3.76 -3.85
C LEU A 97 -8.38 -3.73 -3.71
N SER A 98 -8.91 -4.23 -2.60
CA SER A 98 -10.37 -4.29 -2.38
C SER A 98 -11.01 -2.91 -2.18
N ARG A 99 -10.25 -1.90 -1.78
CA ARG A 99 -10.71 -0.52 -1.56
C ARG A 99 -10.49 0.39 -2.77
N LEU A 100 -9.77 -0.06 -3.79
CA LEU A 100 -9.68 0.70 -5.03
C LEU A 100 -11.07 0.83 -5.67
N PRO A 101 -11.42 2.00 -6.21
CA PRO A 101 -12.71 2.18 -6.87
C PRO A 101 -12.84 1.22 -8.05
N ALA A 102 -14.08 0.79 -8.36
CA ALA A 102 -14.37 -0.07 -9.50
C ALA A 102 -13.94 0.58 -10.82
N GLU A 103 -13.98 1.90 -10.90
CA GLU A 103 -13.42 2.72 -11.96
C GLU A 103 -11.96 3.07 -11.61
N ALA A 104 -11.14 2.06 -11.43
CA ALA A 104 -9.70 2.27 -11.21
C ALA A 104 -9.11 3.08 -12.36
N PRO A 105 -8.04 3.87 -12.11
CA PRO A 105 -7.45 4.70 -13.15
C PRO A 105 -6.84 3.89 -14.31
N TRP A 106 -6.70 2.58 -14.14
CA TRP A 106 -6.20 1.63 -15.14
C TRP A 106 -7.29 0.63 -15.55
N THR A 107 -7.15 0.08 -16.75
CA THR A 107 -8.16 -0.78 -17.39
C THR A 107 -8.29 -2.15 -16.72
N ASP A 108 -7.18 -2.69 -16.20
CA ASP A 108 -7.12 -4.04 -15.63
C ASP A 108 -5.92 -4.13 -14.66
N THR A 109 -5.92 -5.12 -13.79
CA THR A 109 -4.78 -5.47 -12.93
C THR A 109 -4.31 -6.88 -13.26
N VAL A 110 -3.01 -7.14 -13.11
CA VAL A 110 -2.53 -8.52 -13.19
C VAL A 110 -3.14 -9.31 -12.06
N ASP A 111 -3.71 -10.48 -12.39
CA ASP A 111 -4.29 -11.38 -11.40
C ASP A 111 -3.28 -11.66 -10.28
N PRO A 112 -3.64 -11.36 -9.01
CA PRO A 112 -2.76 -11.57 -7.87
C PRO A 112 -2.25 -13.01 -7.71
N ALA A 113 -3.04 -14.01 -8.09
CA ALA A 113 -2.61 -15.41 -8.03
C ALA A 113 -1.51 -15.70 -9.08
N ARG A 114 -1.59 -15.08 -10.26
CA ARG A 114 -0.54 -15.17 -11.27
C ARG A 114 0.73 -14.44 -10.87
N VAL A 115 0.61 -13.29 -10.22
CA VAL A 115 1.75 -12.58 -9.63
C VAL A 115 2.43 -13.44 -8.58
N ALA A 116 1.66 -14.01 -7.65
CA ALA A 116 2.18 -14.92 -6.62
C ALA A 116 2.89 -16.13 -7.25
N SER A 117 2.27 -16.77 -8.25
CA SER A 117 2.85 -17.94 -8.95
C SER A 117 4.15 -17.58 -9.68
N ALA A 118 4.22 -16.44 -10.34
CA ALA A 118 5.44 -15.99 -11.03
C ALA A 118 6.59 -15.70 -10.06
N LEU A 119 6.26 -15.27 -8.84
CA LEU A 119 7.20 -15.04 -7.76
C LEU A 119 7.37 -16.24 -6.83
N GLU A 120 6.85 -17.42 -7.18
CA GLU A 120 6.76 -18.60 -6.32
C GLU A 120 8.12 -19.05 -5.75
N SER A 121 9.19 -18.89 -6.51
CA SER A 121 10.56 -19.09 -6.00
C SER A 121 10.93 -18.10 -4.88
N PHE A 122 10.17 -17.04 -4.73
CA PHE A 122 10.27 -16.03 -3.69
C PHE A 122 9.30 -16.25 -2.53
N LEU A 123 8.15 -16.89 -2.79
CA LEU A 123 7.03 -16.99 -1.86
C LEU A 123 6.88 -18.38 -1.23
N VAL A 124 7.68 -19.36 -1.66
CA VAL A 124 7.50 -20.77 -1.25
C VAL A 124 7.64 -20.98 0.25
N GLU A 125 8.38 -20.16 0.96
CA GLU A 125 8.52 -20.30 2.42
C GLU A 125 8.45 -18.97 3.19
N GLU A 126 8.71 -17.79 2.57
CA GLU A 126 8.76 -16.51 3.26
C GLU A 126 8.37 -15.33 2.36
N VAL A 127 7.76 -14.31 2.99
CA VAL A 127 7.57 -13.01 2.33
C VAL A 127 8.92 -12.42 1.93
N PRO A 128 9.12 -12.00 0.66
CA PRO A 128 10.41 -11.52 0.19
C PRO A 128 10.94 -10.37 1.04
N ALA A 129 12.16 -10.51 1.52
CA ALA A 129 12.87 -9.44 2.20
C ALA A 129 13.51 -8.47 1.19
N ASN A 130 14.08 -9.04 0.12
CA ASN A 130 14.71 -8.29 -0.94
C ASN A 130 13.72 -7.98 -2.08
N ALA A 131 14.08 -7.01 -2.91
CA ALA A 131 13.34 -6.73 -4.14
C ALA A 131 13.37 -7.96 -5.06
N PRO A 132 12.20 -8.42 -5.56
CA PRO A 132 12.14 -9.54 -6.49
C PRO A 132 12.71 -9.19 -7.86
N ASP A 133 12.88 -10.20 -8.70
CA ASP A 133 13.09 -9.98 -10.12
C ASP A 133 11.77 -9.53 -10.76
N TYR A 134 11.62 -8.22 -10.93
CA TYR A 134 10.42 -7.63 -11.51
C TYR A 134 10.22 -7.98 -12.99
N ASP A 135 11.25 -8.43 -13.69
CA ASP A 135 11.14 -8.82 -15.10
C ASP A 135 10.23 -10.04 -15.27
N LEU A 136 10.02 -10.83 -14.21
CA LEU A 136 9.04 -11.91 -14.15
C LEU A 136 7.58 -11.42 -14.30
N MET A 137 7.32 -10.12 -14.14
CA MET A 137 5.99 -9.54 -14.33
C MET A 137 5.69 -9.21 -15.80
N ALA A 138 6.70 -9.00 -16.63
CA ALA A 138 6.52 -8.66 -18.03
C ALA A 138 5.78 -9.74 -18.85
N PRO A 139 6.08 -11.05 -18.71
CA PRO A 139 5.30 -12.11 -19.38
C PRO A 139 3.84 -12.20 -18.95
N LEU A 140 3.49 -11.63 -17.79
CA LEU A 140 2.12 -11.55 -17.30
C LEU A 140 1.34 -10.39 -17.95
N GLY A 141 2.02 -9.57 -18.74
CA GLY A 141 1.47 -8.39 -19.39
C GLY A 141 1.40 -7.17 -18.47
N ALA A 142 2.15 -7.15 -17.36
CA ALA A 142 2.27 -5.97 -16.53
C ALA A 142 3.10 -4.89 -17.24
N ASP A 143 2.67 -3.64 -17.15
CA ASP A 143 3.44 -2.48 -17.59
C ASP A 143 4.04 -1.70 -16.41
N THR A 144 3.50 -1.92 -15.23
CA THR A 144 3.78 -1.18 -14.00
C THR A 144 3.76 -2.12 -12.80
N VAL A 145 4.58 -1.84 -11.80
CA VAL A 145 4.55 -2.52 -10.50
C VAL A 145 4.14 -1.53 -9.43
N VAL A 146 3.18 -1.91 -8.61
CA VAL A 146 2.85 -1.28 -7.32
C VAL A 146 3.40 -2.17 -6.22
N GLU A 147 4.36 -1.65 -5.48
CA GLU A 147 5.05 -2.39 -4.42
C GLU A 147 4.79 -1.73 -3.06
N PHE A 148 4.36 -2.54 -2.10
CA PHE A 148 4.24 -2.16 -0.69
C PHE A 148 5.36 -2.79 0.10
N VAL A 149 6.10 -1.98 0.87
CA VAL A 149 7.26 -2.42 1.63
C VAL A 149 7.07 -2.06 3.09
N ILE A 150 7.02 -3.07 3.96
CA ILE A 150 7.06 -2.89 5.41
C ILE A 150 8.52 -2.97 5.86
N GLN A 151 9.01 -1.91 6.52
CA GLN A 151 10.40 -1.77 6.93
C GLN A 151 10.61 -1.99 8.42
N ASP A 152 9.63 -1.64 9.25
CA ASP A 152 9.68 -1.86 10.69
C ASP A 152 8.26 -1.91 11.28
N TYR A 153 8.04 -2.77 12.27
CA TYR A 153 6.76 -2.87 12.97
C TYR A 153 6.91 -3.58 14.32
N GLY A 154 6.00 -3.29 15.23
CA GLY A 154 6.02 -3.89 16.54
C GLY A 154 5.24 -3.10 17.58
N MET A 155 5.74 -3.12 18.82
CA MET A 155 5.24 -2.32 19.93
C MET A 155 6.33 -1.45 20.51
N ARG A 156 5.99 -0.22 20.85
CA ARG A 156 6.81 0.69 21.65
C ARG A 156 5.98 1.37 22.73
N SER A 157 6.64 2.07 23.61
CA SER A 157 5.98 2.92 24.59
C SER A 157 6.73 4.22 24.81
N GLU A 158 6.01 5.21 25.35
CA GLU A 158 6.51 6.50 25.73
C GLU A 158 5.62 7.06 26.85
N ASP A 159 6.21 7.56 27.93
CA ASP A 159 5.52 8.17 29.06
C ASP A 159 4.39 7.30 29.67
N GLY A 160 4.59 5.99 29.76
CA GLY A 160 3.62 5.03 30.31
C GLY A 160 2.47 4.71 29.36
N HIS A 161 2.55 5.12 28.10
CA HIS A 161 1.60 4.79 27.04
C HIS A 161 2.27 3.86 26.02
N ALA A 162 1.73 2.66 25.84
CA ALA A 162 2.24 1.71 24.86
C ALA A 162 1.26 1.50 23.71
N GLY A 163 1.80 1.25 22.51
CA GLY A 163 1.03 1.07 21.30
C GLY A 163 1.78 0.29 20.22
N ALA A 164 1.06 -0.08 19.17
CA ALA A 164 1.64 -0.67 17.98
C ALA A 164 2.20 0.43 17.05
N TYR A 165 3.23 0.10 16.29
CA TYR A 165 3.77 0.95 15.24
C TYR A 165 4.01 0.18 13.94
N LEU A 166 3.96 0.90 12.82
CA LEU A 166 4.14 0.34 11.48
C LEU A 166 4.79 1.38 10.55
N LYS A 167 5.94 1.04 9.97
CA LYS A 167 6.72 1.91 9.11
C LYS A 167 7.08 1.26 7.79
N GLY A 168 7.08 2.04 6.73
CA GLY A 168 7.44 1.56 5.40
C GLY A 168 7.09 2.55 4.30
N TYR A 169 6.86 2.04 3.10
CA TYR A 169 6.44 2.86 1.96
C TYR A 169 5.67 2.03 0.93
N GLY A 170 4.81 2.71 0.17
CA GLY A 170 4.32 2.25 -1.12
C GLY A 170 5.08 2.95 -2.23
N ARG A 171 5.30 2.27 -3.35
CA ARG A 171 5.84 2.87 -4.57
C ARG A 171 5.19 2.27 -5.82
N MET A 172 5.20 3.04 -6.89
CA MET A 172 4.77 2.61 -8.20
C MET A 172 5.86 2.97 -9.21
N PHE A 173 6.22 2.05 -10.07
CA PHE A 173 7.23 2.28 -11.09
C PHE A 173 6.92 1.49 -12.36
N ARG A 174 7.35 2.00 -13.48
CA ARG A 174 7.22 1.30 -14.77
C ARG A 174 8.19 0.14 -14.85
N LEU A 175 7.75 -0.96 -15.45
CA LEU A 175 8.67 -2.07 -15.75
C LEU A 175 9.70 -1.68 -16.78
N ASP A 176 9.28 -0.96 -17.82
CA ASP A 176 10.19 -0.40 -18.81
C ASP A 176 10.96 0.80 -18.22
N GLY A 177 12.28 0.68 -18.18
CA GLY A 177 13.19 1.71 -17.69
C GLY A 177 13.17 1.98 -16.19
N ARG A 178 12.36 1.26 -15.40
CA ARG A 178 12.29 1.34 -13.92
C ARG A 178 12.02 2.74 -13.37
N SER A 179 11.42 3.64 -14.15
CA SER A 179 11.09 5.00 -13.70
C SER A 179 10.02 4.97 -12.62
N GLU A 180 10.31 5.59 -11.47
CA GLU A 180 9.36 5.71 -10.36
C GLU A 180 8.31 6.77 -10.70
N LEU A 181 7.03 6.38 -10.61
CA LEU A 181 5.87 7.24 -10.84
C LEU A 181 5.33 7.81 -9.53
N TRP A 182 5.45 7.06 -8.44
CA TRP A 182 4.90 7.41 -7.15
C TRP A 182 5.66 6.73 -6.02
N ARG A 183 5.81 7.47 -4.91
CA ARG A 183 6.29 6.94 -3.64
C ARG A 183 5.53 7.59 -2.48
N ARG A 184 5.05 6.77 -1.57
CA ARG A 184 4.37 7.21 -0.36
C ARG A 184 4.97 6.52 0.85
N PRO A 185 5.79 7.21 1.64
CA PRO A 185 6.21 6.70 2.94
C PRO A 185 5.03 6.72 3.92
N PHE A 186 5.04 5.79 4.86
CA PHE A 186 4.17 5.81 6.02
C PHE A 186 4.99 5.52 7.28
N ASP A 187 4.62 6.22 8.34
CA ASP A 187 5.14 6.05 9.68
C ASP A 187 3.95 6.24 10.62
N LEU A 188 3.32 5.13 10.99
CA LEU A 188 2.14 5.12 11.83
C LEU A 188 2.54 4.60 13.21
N ASP A 189 2.37 5.45 14.21
CA ASP A 189 2.65 5.16 15.60
C ASP A 189 1.41 5.44 16.44
N ALA A 190 0.87 4.39 17.04
CA ALA A 190 -0.32 4.50 17.85
C ALA A 190 -0.11 5.37 19.11
N VAL A 191 1.11 5.39 19.65
CA VAL A 191 1.47 6.22 20.80
C VAL A 191 1.44 7.69 20.42
N GLU A 192 2.12 8.08 19.34
CA GLU A 192 2.15 9.47 18.87
C GLU A 192 0.78 9.98 18.40
N GLN A 193 -0.05 9.08 17.86
CA GLN A 193 -1.39 9.40 17.37
C GLN A 193 -2.44 9.47 18.49
N GLY A 194 -2.07 9.22 19.75
CA GLY A 194 -3.00 9.18 20.87
C GLY A 194 -4.07 8.09 20.74
N ALA A 195 -3.73 6.98 20.07
CA ALA A 195 -4.61 5.83 19.92
C ALA A 195 -4.85 5.15 21.29
N PRO A 196 -5.86 4.27 21.40
CA PRO A 196 -6.10 3.52 22.63
C PRO A 196 -4.86 2.77 23.10
N HIS A 197 -4.62 2.84 24.40
CA HIS A 197 -3.48 2.20 25.05
C HIS A 197 -3.50 0.68 24.88
N LEU A 198 -2.39 0.12 24.43
CA LEU A 198 -2.18 -1.32 24.26
C LEU A 198 -1.24 -1.83 25.38
N ASP A 199 -1.82 -2.27 26.50
CA ASP A 199 -1.06 -2.74 27.66
C ASP A 199 -0.16 -3.94 27.32
N PRO A 200 1.18 -3.82 27.43
CA PRO A 200 2.12 -4.88 27.07
C PRO A 200 1.98 -6.14 27.92
N PHE A 201 1.54 -6.01 29.19
CA PHE A 201 1.29 -7.16 30.05
C PHE A 201 0.03 -7.93 29.65
N LYS A 202 -0.98 -7.23 29.10
CA LYS A 202 -2.16 -7.88 28.53
C LYS A 202 -1.80 -8.56 27.22
N VAL A 203 -1.08 -7.87 26.32
CA VAL A 203 -0.60 -8.45 25.05
C VAL A 203 0.25 -9.69 25.29
N GLY A 204 1.09 -9.69 26.35
CA GLY A 204 1.87 -10.87 26.73
C GLY A 204 1.01 -12.10 27.06
N LYS A 205 -0.24 -11.91 27.48
CA LYS A 205 -1.23 -12.99 27.77
C LYS A 205 -2.17 -13.25 26.61
N GLU A 206 -2.55 -12.21 25.89
CA GLU A 206 -3.53 -12.18 24.83
C GLU A 206 -2.92 -11.54 23.58
N PRO A 207 -2.03 -12.25 22.85
CA PRO A 207 -1.31 -11.67 21.70
C PRO A 207 -2.24 -11.19 20.59
N GLU A 208 -3.49 -11.67 20.54
CA GLU A 208 -4.52 -11.25 19.60
C GLU A 208 -4.82 -9.74 19.65
N LEU A 209 -4.63 -9.10 20.80
CA LEU A 209 -4.75 -7.65 20.93
C LEU A 209 -3.76 -6.90 20.02
N PHE A 210 -2.54 -7.44 19.87
CA PHE A 210 -1.56 -6.90 18.94
C PHE A 210 -1.97 -7.09 17.49
N ARG A 211 -2.53 -8.27 17.13
CA ARG A 211 -3.04 -8.53 15.78
C ARG A 211 -4.12 -7.53 15.40
N LEU A 212 -5.06 -7.25 16.29
CA LEU A 212 -6.12 -6.25 16.06
C LEU A 212 -5.53 -4.86 15.83
N ALA A 213 -4.59 -4.42 16.68
CA ALA A 213 -3.94 -3.13 16.52
C ALA A 213 -3.16 -3.03 15.19
N MET A 214 -2.43 -4.08 14.80
CA MET A 214 -1.74 -4.12 13.51
C MET A 214 -2.72 -4.08 12.33
N THR A 215 -3.86 -4.75 12.45
CA THR A 215 -4.94 -4.70 11.46
C THR A 215 -5.42 -3.28 11.22
N GLU A 216 -5.67 -2.51 12.29
CA GLU A 216 -6.10 -1.11 12.19
C GLU A 216 -5.03 -0.21 11.52
N LEU A 217 -3.75 -0.43 11.84
CA LEU A 217 -2.67 0.32 11.19
C LEU A 217 -2.57 0.00 9.69
N LEU A 218 -2.66 -1.27 9.31
CA LEU A 218 -2.65 -1.69 7.91
C LEU A 218 -3.85 -1.12 7.13
N ASP A 219 -5.01 -1.08 7.75
CA ASP A 219 -6.21 -0.49 7.17
C ASP A 219 -6.04 1.01 6.90
N LYS A 220 -5.42 1.75 7.83
CA LYS A 220 -5.08 3.18 7.63
C LYS A 220 -4.07 3.37 6.49
N VAL A 221 -3.03 2.51 6.40
CA VAL A 221 -2.06 2.55 5.29
C VAL A 221 -2.74 2.28 3.96
N ALA A 222 -3.61 1.26 3.89
CA ALA A 222 -4.37 0.95 2.69
C ALA A 222 -5.22 2.14 2.24
N ASP A 223 -5.92 2.82 3.16
CA ASP A 223 -6.70 4.02 2.85
C ASP A 223 -5.84 5.18 2.32
N MET A 224 -4.64 5.36 2.87
CA MET A 224 -3.69 6.35 2.38
C MET A 224 -3.28 6.06 0.93
N PHE A 225 -2.97 4.81 0.62
CA PHE A 225 -2.57 4.40 -0.72
C PHE A 225 -3.72 4.52 -1.72
N VAL A 226 -4.91 4.04 -1.36
CA VAL A 226 -6.11 4.18 -2.20
C VAL A 226 -6.40 5.64 -2.51
N LYS A 227 -6.31 6.52 -1.52
CA LYS A 227 -6.51 7.95 -1.70
C LYS A 227 -5.51 8.58 -2.68
N ASP A 228 -4.24 8.17 -2.62
CA ASP A 228 -3.21 8.68 -3.52
C ASP A 228 -3.37 8.12 -4.95
N MET A 229 -3.81 6.87 -5.09
CA MET A 229 -4.03 6.20 -6.37
C MET A 229 -5.38 6.52 -7.00
N THR A 230 -6.31 7.14 -6.27
CA THR A 230 -7.62 7.54 -6.80
C THR A 230 -7.54 8.92 -7.43
N PRO A 231 -7.90 9.08 -8.73
CA PRO A 231 -7.92 10.38 -9.36
C PRO A 231 -8.90 11.33 -8.65
N GLN A 232 -8.41 12.45 -8.17
CA GLN A 232 -9.29 13.48 -7.63
C GLN A 232 -9.94 14.22 -8.82
N ASN A 233 -11.23 14.03 -9.02
CA ASN A 233 -12.02 14.94 -9.86
C ASN A 233 -11.89 16.35 -9.28
N ARG A 234 -11.13 17.22 -9.91
CA ARG A 234 -11.17 18.64 -9.63
C ARG A 234 -12.59 19.15 -9.93
N LYS A 235 -13.48 19.14 -8.95
CA LYS A 235 -14.64 19.99 -8.95
C LYS A 235 -14.11 21.42 -8.98
N GLY A 236 -14.20 22.08 -10.14
CA GLY A 236 -14.00 23.51 -10.22
C GLY A 236 -12.81 24.01 -11.06
N ALA A 237 -12.51 23.42 -12.19
CA ALA A 237 -12.01 24.24 -13.30
C ALA A 237 -13.24 24.72 -14.06
N ALA A 238 -13.73 25.91 -13.74
CA ALA A 238 -14.69 26.59 -14.60
C ALA A 238 -14.10 26.62 -16.01
N PRO A 239 -14.85 26.25 -17.05
CA PRO A 239 -14.38 26.45 -18.40
C PRO A 239 -14.21 27.95 -18.62
N THR A 240 -12.99 28.41 -18.79
CA THR A 240 -12.72 29.73 -19.35
C THR A 240 -13.28 29.71 -20.76
N GLY A 241 -14.56 30.08 -20.83
CA GLY A 241 -15.24 30.27 -22.09
C GLY A 241 -14.70 31.48 -22.81
N ASN A 242 -14.05 31.24 -23.91
CA ASN A 242 -14.06 32.14 -25.06
C ASN A 242 -14.52 31.30 -26.22
N THR A 243 -15.83 31.28 -26.42
CA THR A 243 -16.42 30.79 -27.68
C THR A 243 -17.18 31.93 -28.28
N ALA A 244 -16.62 32.49 -29.30
CA ALA A 244 -17.37 33.31 -30.26
C ALA A 244 -18.47 32.43 -30.94
N PRO A 245 -19.60 33.03 -31.31
CA PRO A 245 -20.69 32.31 -31.90
C PRO A 245 -20.47 32.16 -33.37
N ASP A 246 -20.52 30.94 -33.89
CA ASP A 246 -20.87 30.79 -35.33
C ASP A 246 -21.43 29.40 -35.67
N THR A 247 -22.56 29.48 -36.29
CA THR A 247 -23.07 28.66 -37.38
C THR A 247 -23.64 27.27 -37.02
N VAL A 248 -24.96 27.25 -37.01
CA VAL A 248 -25.81 26.07 -37.14
C VAL A 248 -25.66 25.48 -38.56
N PRO A 249 -25.42 24.20 -38.72
CA PRO A 249 -25.87 23.47 -39.92
C PRO A 249 -26.98 22.46 -39.57
N SER A 250 -27.98 22.55 -40.42
CA SER A 250 -29.13 21.71 -40.62
C SER A 250 -29.12 20.27 -40.18
N ALA A 251 -30.27 19.87 -39.68
CA ALA A 251 -30.70 18.53 -39.39
C ALA A 251 -30.47 17.57 -40.58
N VAL A 252 -29.76 16.49 -40.30
CA VAL A 252 -29.74 15.28 -41.17
C VAL A 252 -30.57 14.22 -40.44
N THR A 253 -31.66 13.82 -41.10
CA THR A 253 -32.56 12.73 -40.69
C THR A 253 -31.77 11.42 -40.67
N PRO A 254 -31.78 10.63 -39.60
CA PRO A 254 -31.17 9.32 -39.61
C PRO A 254 -32.00 8.31 -40.44
N ALA A 255 -31.28 7.54 -41.23
CA ALA A 255 -31.83 6.39 -41.96
C ALA A 255 -32.17 5.25 -41.00
N PRO A 256 -33.17 4.40 -41.35
CA PRO A 256 -33.58 3.30 -40.48
C PRO A 256 -32.51 2.20 -40.39
N GLU A 257 -32.34 1.73 -39.17
CA GLU A 257 -31.41 0.67 -38.75
C GLU A 257 -31.84 -0.68 -39.38
N PRO A 258 -30.93 -1.49 -39.95
CA PRO A 258 -31.26 -2.81 -40.48
C PRO A 258 -31.51 -3.79 -39.34
N THR A 259 -32.65 -4.49 -39.44
CA THR A 259 -33.07 -5.57 -38.52
C THR A 259 -32.06 -6.72 -38.54
N PRO A 260 -31.64 -7.24 -37.36
CA PRO A 260 -30.75 -8.39 -37.30
C PRO A 260 -31.42 -9.67 -37.82
N PRO A 261 -30.68 -10.56 -38.52
CA PRO A 261 -31.25 -11.82 -39.00
C PRO A 261 -31.56 -12.75 -37.83
N GLU A 262 -32.74 -13.30 -37.85
CA GLU A 262 -33.28 -14.29 -36.96
C GLU A 262 -32.41 -15.57 -37.01
N ARG A 263 -31.82 -15.93 -35.88
CA ARG A 263 -30.95 -17.11 -35.73
C ARG A 263 -31.81 -18.35 -35.60
N GLN A 264 -31.95 -19.11 -36.73
CA GLN A 264 -32.55 -20.44 -36.70
C GLN A 264 -31.71 -21.40 -35.88
N LEU A 265 -32.31 -21.98 -34.82
CA LEU A 265 -31.76 -23.06 -34.03
C LEU A 265 -31.83 -24.38 -34.82
N PRO A 266 -30.80 -25.25 -34.82
CA PRO A 266 -30.90 -26.57 -35.42
C PRO A 266 -31.85 -27.47 -34.60
N PRO A 267 -32.53 -28.44 -35.24
CA PRO A 267 -33.48 -29.33 -34.59
C PRO A 267 -32.77 -30.29 -33.65
N GLY A 268 -33.41 -30.50 -32.49
CA GLY A 268 -32.89 -31.14 -31.31
C GLY A 268 -32.39 -32.56 -31.44
N GLU A 269 -31.35 -32.81 -30.68
CA GLU A 269 -30.95 -34.13 -30.23
C GLU A 269 -31.26 -34.23 -28.73
N LEU A 270 -32.16 -35.15 -28.37
CA LEU A 270 -32.53 -35.46 -27.01
C LEU A 270 -31.36 -36.24 -26.37
N PRO A 271 -30.97 -35.94 -25.12
CA PRO A 271 -29.99 -36.76 -24.40
C PRO A 271 -30.59 -38.11 -24.04
N ASP A 272 -29.80 -39.14 -24.25
CA ASP A 272 -30.06 -40.53 -23.92
C ASP A 272 -30.15 -40.71 -22.38
N PRO A 273 -31.22 -41.31 -21.83
CA PRO A 273 -31.39 -41.39 -20.37
C PRO A 273 -30.61 -42.53 -19.68
N ASP A 274 -29.72 -43.26 -20.38
CA ASP A 274 -29.03 -44.43 -19.82
C ASP A 274 -27.53 -44.46 -20.17
N ALA A 275 -26.76 -43.40 -19.92
CA ALA A 275 -25.32 -43.41 -19.97
C ALA A 275 -24.67 -42.92 -18.68
#